data_84a007e87a4367ecb923f60a8bfbcdc7
#
_entry.id   84a007e87a4367ecb923f60a8bfbcdc7
#
_cell.length_a   1.000
_cell.length_b   1.000
_cell.length_c   1.000
_cell.angle_alpha   90.00
_cell.angle_beta   90.00
_cell.angle_gamma   90.00
#
_symmetry.space_group_name_H-M   'P 1'
#
loop_
_entity.id
_entity.type
_entity.pdbx_description
1 polymer ?
#
loop_
_entity_poly.entity_id
_entity_poly.type
_entity_poly.pdbx_seq_one_letter_code
_entity_poly.pdbx_strand_id
1 'polypeptide(L)' 'MIELTSFNGKIFYLNPDLIYRMEEVPDTTITLVDGKSLIVRESAKDVV' A
#
# COMPACT_ATOMS: atom_id res chain seq x y z
N MET A 1 0.42 10.48 -7.42
CA MET A 1 1.29 9.35 -7.00
C MET A 1 1.62 9.48 -5.53
N ILE A 2 1.60 8.39 -4.82
CA ILE A 2 1.98 8.37 -3.41
C ILE A 2 3.26 7.56 -3.25
N GLU A 3 4.10 8.00 -2.34
CA GLU A 3 5.36 7.31 -2.05
C GLU A 3 5.15 6.34 -0.92
N LEU A 4 5.53 5.09 -1.12
CA LEU A 4 5.35 4.03 -0.14
C LEU A 4 6.64 3.25 0.01
N THR A 5 6.83 2.65 1.19
CA THR A 5 7.98 1.80 1.46
C THR A 5 7.49 0.36 1.56
N SER A 6 7.99 -0.49 0.69
CA SER A 6 7.61 -1.89 0.73
C SER A 6 8.17 -2.54 1.99
N PHE A 7 7.64 -3.70 2.30
CA PHE A 7 8.01 -4.41 3.51
C PHE A 7 9.50 -4.77 3.55
N ASN A 8 10.15 -4.91 2.39
CA ASN A 8 11.59 -5.18 2.33
C ASN A 8 12.45 -3.92 2.34
N GLY A 9 11.85 -2.75 2.52
CA GLY A 9 12.58 -1.49 2.64
C GLY A 9 12.75 -0.70 1.36
N LYS A 10 12.24 -1.18 0.24
CA LYS A 10 12.35 -0.46 -1.03
C LYS A 10 11.23 0.57 -1.15
N ILE A 11 11.59 1.76 -1.65
CA ILE A 11 10.63 2.83 -1.88
C ILE A 11 10.07 2.69 -3.28
N PHE A 12 8.75 2.88 -3.40
CA PHE A 12 8.09 2.85 -4.70
C PHE A 12 6.96 3.86 -4.71
N TYR A 13 6.46 4.17 -5.89
CA TYR A 13 5.37 5.12 -6.07
C TYR A 13 4.16 4.39 -6.61
N LEU A 14 2.99 4.72 -6.09
CA LEU A 14 1.75 4.06 -6.46
C LEU A 14 0.71 5.10 -6.84
N ASN A 15 -0.01 4.84 -7.92
CA ASN A 15 -1.17 5.64 -8.28
C ASN A 15 -2.33 5.25 -7.36
N PRO A 16 -2.82 6.18 -6.52
CA PRO A 16 -3.88 5.83 -5.58
C PRO A 16 -5.17 5.37 -6.25
N ASP A 17 -5.39 5.71 -7.51
CA ASP A 17 -6.58 5.26 -8.23
C ASP A 17 -6.57 3.74 -8.46
N LEU A 18 -5.43 3.07 -8.30
CA LEU A 18 -5.32 1.62 -8.45
C LEU A 18 -5.65 0.88 -7.17
N ILE A 19 -5.84 1.58 -6.06
CA ILE A 19 -6.10 0.95 -4.77
C ILE A 19 -7.57 0.57 -4.69
N TYR A 20 -7.83 -0.73 -4.46
CA TYR A 20 -9.17 -1.23 -4.24
C TYR A 20 -9.55 -1.10 -2.76
N ARG A 21 -8.66 -1.56 -1.86
CA ARG A 21 -8.89 -1.45 -0.42
C ARG A 21 -7.57 -1.55 0.32
N MET A 22 -7.57 -1.08 1.56
CA MET A 22 -6.42 -1.19 2.45
C MET A 22 -6.87 -1.77 3.79
N GLU A 23 -6.02 -2.59 4.37
CA GLU A 23 -6.23 -3.14 5.70
C GLU A 23 -4.93 -3.04 6.49
N GLU A 24 -5.04 -2.89 7.80
CA GLU A 24 -3.85 -2.77 8.65
C GLU A 24 -3.89 -3.82 9.74
N VAL A 25 -3.94 -5.10 9.33
CA VAL A 25 -3.96 -6.23 10.27
C VAL A 25 -3.21 -7.40 9.63
N PRO A 26 -2.03 -7.77 10.12
CA PRO A 26 -1.19 -7.09 11.14
C PRO A 26 -0.41 -5.91 10.55
N ASP A 27 -0.17 -5.92 9.23
CA ASP A 27 0.57 -4.87 8.54
C ASP A 27 -0.35 -4.21 7.52
N THR A 28 0.05 -3.02 7.05
CA THR A 28 -0.73 -2.31 6.05
C THR A 28 -0.67 -3.08 4.74
N THR A 29 -1.80 -3.65 4.34
CA THR A 29 -1.92 -4.41 3.10
C THR A 29 -2.80 -3.63 2.14
N ILE A 30 -2.27 -3.34 0.95
CA ILE A 30 -2.99 -2.62 -0.08
C ILE A 30 -3.38 -3.62 -1.16
N THR A 31 -4.69 -3.73 -1.41
CA THR A 31 -5.19 -4.57 -2.50
C THR A 31 -5.48 -3.69 -3.69
N LEU A 32 -4.90 -4.04 -4.83
CA LEU A 32 -5.07 -3.28 -6.06
C LEU A 32 -6.29 -3.78 -6.84
N VAL A 33 -6.76 -2.95 -7.75
CA VAL A 33 -7.96 -3.27 -8.54
C VAL A 33 -7.77 -4.49 -9.44
N ASP A 34 -6.51 -4.85 -9.75
CA ASP A 34 -6.23 -6.04 -10.57
C ASP A 34 -6.10 -7.31 -9.72
N GLY A 35 -6.30 -7.21 -8.40
CA GLY A 35 -6.24 -8.37 -7.51
C GLY A 35 -4.91 -8.56 -6.82
N LYS A 36 -3.89 -7.80 -7.15
CA LYS A 36 -2.60 -7.90 -6.49
C LYS A 36 -2.64 -7.26 -5.12
N SER A 37 -1.81 -7.76 -4.21
CA SER A 37 -1.71 -7.23 -2.86
C SER A 37 -0.28 -6.81 -2.57
N LEU A 38 -0.14 -5.68 -1.87
CA LEU A 38 1.16 -5.13 -1.50
C LEU A 38 1.17 -4.90 0.00
N ILE A 39 2.32 -5.16 0.64
CA ILE A 39 2.49 -4.89 2.06
C ILE A 39 3.48 -3.73 2.17
N VAL A 40 3.08 -2.69 2.89
CA VAL A 40 3.90 -1.49 3.06
C VAL A 40 4.10 -1.21 4.55
N ARG A 41 5.12 -0.40 4.84
CA ARG A 41 5.47 -0.06 6.22
C ARG A 41 4.66 1.10 6.77
N GLU A 42 4.15 1.98 5.90
CA GLU A 42 3.35 3.11 6.32
C GLU A 42 2.03 2.63 6.91
N SER A 43 1.50 3.36 7.89
CA SER A 43 0.17 3.02 8.41
C SER A 43 -0.89 3.40 7.40
N ALA A 44 -2.06 2.76 7.49
CA ALA A 44 -3.13 3.02 6.52
C ALA A 44 -3.53 4.49 6.50
N LYS A 45 -3.54 5.14 7.66
CA LYS A 45 -3.90 6.56 7.75
C LYS A 45 -2.84 7.45 7.09
N ASP A 46 -1.60 7.00 6.99
CA ASP A 46 -0.54 7.76 6.34
C ASP A 46 -0.61 7.63 4.83
N VAL A 47 -1.22 6.55 4.33
CA VAL A 47 -1.37 6.32 2.89
C VAL A 47 -2.49 7.16 2.32
N VAL A 48 -3.52 7.40 3.09
CA VAL A 48 -4.73 8.12 2.65
C VAL A 48 -4.48 9.60 2.39
#